data_e2aaf4a43c5d3a2e16bd375850acf186
#
_entry.id   e2aaf4a43c5d3a2e16bd375850acf186
#
_cell.length_a   1.000
_cell.length_b   1.000
_cell.length_c   1.000
_cell.angle_alpha   90.00
_cell.angle_beta   90.00
_cell.angle_gamma   90.00
#
_symmetry.space_group_name_H-M   'P 1'
#
loop_
_entity.id
_entity.type
_entity.pdbx_description
1 polymer ?
#
loop_
_entity_poly.entity_id
_entity_poly.type
_entity_poly.pdbx_seq_one_letter_code
_entity_poly.pdbx_strand_id
1 'polypeptide(L)'
;MNCQIRKRCGSCQYIDIDYSQQLIKKKQYCQQLFPKLHVHSVEGMENPYAYRNKVIVAFNQKYEYGLYEESSHHIVPMQKCLLHDEQTHQVLSKIQSLFKRYHMSIYDEQKKRGFLKHVLIRRAVETNQTLVVLVGTDSLFKGSKNFCQELVKACPHVQSIVLNINKRQTSIVLSQQEKVLYGKGFIVDKLCGLSFKISAQSFYQINHYQCEKLYAKVAELLKAQENQIVLDTYCGIGTIGMSIAKNVKQVIGVERNRDAYKDALNNAKMNHIDNISFYNEDATAFIQKLAQSSQHIDSIIMDPPRAGSTKEFIDAVGILKPQNVVYVSCDPSTQARDLKWFQQIGYQAKDVYLYDMFPHTEHVECVSVLHRKSLEK
;
A
#
# COMPACT_ATOMS: atom_id res chain seq x y z
N MET A 1 2.09 -2.15 -26.19
CA MET A 1 2.78 -3.41 -25.77
C MET A 1 1.72 -4.47 -25.49
N ASN A 2 1.95 -5.74 -25.81
CA ASN A 2 0.95 -6.80 -25.66
C ASN A 2 1.39 -7.78 -24.56
N CYS A 3 0.55 -7.98 -23.53
CA CYS A 3 0.80 -8.95 -22.45
C CYS A 3 0.44 -10.37 -22.95
N GLN A 4 1.43 -11.26 -23.02
CA GLN A 4 1.24 -12.61 -23.55
C GLN A 4 0.30 -13.48 -22.71
N ILE A 5 0.18 -13.20 -21.41
CA ILE A 5 -0.62 -14.00 -20.46
C ILE A 5 -1.95 -13.32 -20.05
N ARG A 6 -2.33 -12.22 -20.69
CA ARG A 6 -3.47 -11.37 -20.30
C ARG A 6 -4.81 -12.11 -20.17
N LYS A 7 -5.02 -13.15 -21.00
CA LYS A 7 -6.26 -13.94 -20.99
C LYS A 7 -6.38 -14.89 -19.80
N ARG A 8 -5.29 -15.16 -19.11
CA ARG A 8 -5.23 -16.11 -17.99
C ARG A 8 -4.87 -15.47 -16.67
N CYS A 9 -4.05 -14.42 -16.70
CA CYS A 9 -3.67 -13.66 -15.52
C CYS A 9 -4.77 -12.65 -15.18
N GLY A 10 -5.45 -12.79 -14.04
CA GLY A 10 -6.52 -11.90 -13.57
C GLY A 10 -6.07 -10.53 -13.05
N SER A 11 -4.78 -10.15 -13.22
CA SER A 11 -4.25 -8.95 -12.56
C SER A 11 -4.56 -7.63 -13.27
N CYS A 12 -4.96 -7.66 -14.55
CA CYS A 12 -5.12 -6.46 -15.39
C CYS A 12 -6.40 -6.54 -16.23
N GLN A 13 -7.50 -5.98 -15.72
CA GLN A 13 -8.80 -6.01 -16.38
C GLN A 13 -8.85 -5.11 -17.63
N TYR A 14 -8.00 -4.08 -17.70
CA TYR A 14 -8.01 -3.05 -18.75
C TYR A 14 -6.78 -3.06 -19.66
N ILE A 15 -5.95 -4.09 -19.61
CA ILE A 15 -4.67 -4.13 -20.36
C ILE A 15 -4.84 -4.03 -21.90
N ASP A 16 -6.00 -4.43 -22.42
CA ASP A 16 -6.34 -4.40 -23.85
C ASP A 16 -7.05 -3.10 -24.26
N ILE A 17 -7.25 -2.16 -23.33
CA ILE A 17 -7.91 -0.87 -23.56
C ILE A 17 -6.85 0.23 -23.58
N ASP A 18 -6.94 1.17 -24.53
CA ASP A 18 -6.05 2.32 -24.58
C ASP A 18 -6.08 3.07 -23.26
N TYR A 19 -4.91 3.54 -22.82
CA TYR A 19 -4.77 4.10 -21.47
C TYR A 19 -5.68 5.32 -21.23
N SER A 20 -5.83 6.20 -22.22
CA SER A 20 -6.78 7.31 -22.15
C SER A 20 -8.23 6.86 -21.94
N GLN A 21 -8.62 5.76 -22.59
CA GLN A 21 -9.96 5.18 -22.42
C GLN A 21 -10.15 4.52 -21.05
N GLN A 22 -9.08 3.95 -20.46
CA GLN A 22 -9.13 3.45 -19.08
C GLN A 22 -9.46 4.58 -18.10
N LEU A 23 -8.79 5.74 -18.25
CA LEU A 23 -9.04 6.91 -17.39
C LEU A 23 -10.48 7.43 -17.51
N ILE A 24 -11.02 7.47 -18.74
CA ILE A 24 -12.42 7.85 -19.00
C ILE A 24 -13.38 6.88 -18.30
N LYS A 25 -13.18 5.55 -18.43
CA LYS A 25 -14.00 4.54 -17.77
C LYS A 25 -13.99 4.68 -16.25
N LYS A 26 -12.82 4.88 -15.64
CA LYS A 26 -12.67 5.10 -14.19
C LYS A 26 -13.42 6.36 -13.73
N LYS A 27 -13.31 7.45 -14.50
CA LYS A 27 -14.07 8.67 -14.22
C LYS A 27 -15.58 8.43 -14.30
N GLN A 28 -16.06 7.79 -15.35
CA GLN A 28 -17.49 7.48 -15.54
C GLN A 28 -18.04 6.61 -14.40
N TYR A 29 -17.29 5.62 -13.96
CA TYR A 29 -17.66 4.81 -12.80
C TYR A 29 -17.81 5.67 -11.53
N CYS A 30 -16.87 6.55 -11.26
CA CYS A 30 -16.96 7.45 -10.11
C CYS A 30 -18.10 8.46 -10.24
N GLN A 31 -18.38 8.98 -11.44
CA GLN A 31 -19.52 9.88 -11.66
C GLN A 31 -20.87 9.24 -11.32
N GLN A 32 -21.03 7.93 -11.58
CA GLN A 32 -22.24 7.19 -11.20
C GLN A 32 -22.37 7.06 -9.67
N LEU A 33 -21.24 6.90 -8.96
CA LEU A 33 -21.24 6.78 -7.50
C LEU A 33 -21.42 8.11 -6.77
N PHE A 34 -20.95 9.22 -7.38
CA PHE A 34 -20.95 10.56 -6.79
C PHE A 34 -21.79 11.57 -7.63
N PRO A 35 -23.10 11.31 -7.87
CA PRO A 35 -23.90 12.10 -8.82
C PRO A 35 -24.11 13.56 -8.41
N LYS A 36 -23.88 13.89 -7.13
CA LYS A 36 -24.06 15.24 -6.57
C LYS A 36 -22.74 15.99 -6.35
N LEU A 37 -21.61 15.35 -6.66
CA LEU A 37 -20.28 15.92 -6.45
C LEU A 37 -19.63 16.23 -7.80
N HIS A 38 -18.73 17.20 -7.81
CA HIS A 38 -17.87 17.43 -8.95
C HIS A 38 -16.77 16.38 -8.98
N VAL A 39 -16.80 15.47 -9.97
CA VAL A 39 -15.81 14.42 -10.16
C VAL A 39 -14.77 14.90 -11.16
N HIS A 40 -13.57 15.18 -10.67
CA HIS A 40 -12.46 15.65 -11.49
C HIS A 40 -11.96 14.58 -12.48
N SER A 41 -11.11 14.97 -13.41
CA SER A 41 -10.44 14.02 -14.29
C SER A 41 -9.52 13.12 -13.48
N VAL A 42 -9.32 11.89 -13.95
CA VAL A 42 -8.37 10.98 -13.31
C VAL A 42 -6.96 11.46 -13.58
N GLU A 43 -6.19 11.69 -12.52
CA GLU A 43 -4.76 11.94 -12.62
C GLU A 43 -4.06 10.65 -13.05
N GLY A 44 -3.70 10.57 -14.33
CA GLY A 44 -3.03 9.42 -14.93
C GLY A 44 -1.52 9.48 -14.81
N MET A 45 -0.85 8.40 -15.27
CA MET A 45 0.59 8.35 -15.42
C MET A 45 1.00 8.70 -16.84
N GLU A 46 2.13 9.37 -16.99
CA GLU A 46 2.77 9.57 -18.29
C GLU A 46 3.20 8.23 -18.91
N ASN A 47 3.82 7.38 -18.09
CA ASN A 47 4.13 5.98 -18.45
C ASN A 47 3.41 5.02 -17.50
N PRO A 48 2.31 4.35 -17.93
CA PRO A 48 1.51 3.48 -17.08
C PRO A 48 2.10 2.07 -16.90
N TYR A 49 3.36 1.85 -17.27
CA TYR A 49 4.07 0.58 -17.15
C TYR A 49 5.18 0.65 -16.09
N ALA A 50 5.66 -0.52 -15.67
CA ALA A 50 6.78 -0.68 -14.73
C ALA A 50 6.63 0.09 -13.41
N TYR A 51 5.39 0.37 -12.99
CA TYR A 51 5.13 1.20 -11.81
C TYR A 51 5.07 0.42 -10.49
N ARG A 52 4.84 -0.90 -10.55
CA ARG A 52 4.68 -1.72 -9.34
C ARG A 52 6.01 -1.92 -8.64
N ASN A 53 6.14 -1.36 -7.45
CA ASN A 53 7.30 -1.54 -6.58
C ASN A 53 7.20 -2.77 -5.67
N LYS A 54 6.12 -3.56 -5.77
CA LYS A 54 5.90 -4.79 -5.01
C LYS A 54 5.30 -5.87 -5.91
N VAL A 55 5.87 -7.05 -5.84
CA VAL A 55 5.33 -8.25 -6.48
C VAL A 55 5.40 -9.45 -5.56
N ILE A 56 4.39 -10.31 -5.63
CA ILE A 56 4.37 -11.63 -5.01
C ILE A 56 4.14 -12.65 -6.12
N VAL A 57 5.06 -13.59 -6.26
CA VAL A 57 4.96 -14.68 -7.22
C VAL A 57 4.97 -16.03 -6.52
N ALA A 58 4.31 -17.01 -7.12
CA ALA A 58 4.44 -18.41 -6.76
C ALA A 58 5.31 -19.15 -7.78
N PHE A 59 5.84 -20.31 -7.42
CA PHE A 59 6.63 -21.18 -8.30
C PHE A 59 5.93 -22.51 -8.47
N ASN A 60 5.93 -23.04 -9.70
CA ASN A 60 5.45 -24.40 -9.96
C ASN A 60 6.60 -25.43 -9.82
N GLN A 61 6.28 -26.73 -9.92
CA GLN A 61 7.24 -27.81 -9.79
C GLN A 61 8.33 -27.86 -10.88
N LYS A 62 8.15 -27.07 -11.97
CA LYS A 62 9.15 -26.88 -13.03
C LYS A 62 10.06 -25.68 -12.77
N TYR A 63 9.94 -25.05 -11.59
CA TYR A 63 10.61 -23.80 -11.22
C TYR A 63 10.20 -22.58 -12.04
N GLU A 64 9.08 -22.62 -12.74
CA GLU A 64 8.55 -21.46 -13.43
C GLU A 64 7.80 -20.58 -12.41
N TYR A 65 8.06 -19.28 -12.43
CA TYR A 65 7.34 -18.34 -11.56
C TYR A 65 6.19 -17.66 -12.30
N GLY A 66 5.17 -17.28 -11.55
CA GLY A 66 4.02 -16.62 -12.12
C GLY A 66 3.04 -16.11 -11.08
N LEU A 67 1.91 -15.63 -11.56
CA LEU A 67 0.76 -15.23 -10.76
C LEU A 67 -0.30 -16.32 -10.84
N TYR A 68 -1.22 -16.34 -9.89
CA TYR A 68 -2.35 -17.25 -9.96
C TYR A 68 -3.33 -16.83 -11.07
N GLU A 69 -3.87 -17.79 -11.76
CA GLU A 69 -5.01 -17.63 -12.65
C GLU A 69 -6.23 -17.22 -11.83
N GLU A 70 -7.05 -16.36 -12.39
CA GLU A 70 -8.22 -15.81 -11.69
C GLU A 70 -9.10 -16.94 -11.13
N SER A 71 -9.51 -16.78 -9.87
CA SER A 71 -10.35 -17.77 -9.14
C SER A 71 -9.78 -19.18 -9.07
N SER A 72 -8.46 -19.35 -9.23
CA SER A 72 -7.80 -20.65 -9.16
C SER A 72 -6.47 -20.61 -8.39
N HIS A 73 -5.93 -21.80 -8.09
CA HIS A 73 -4.57 -21.97 -7.56
C HIS A 73 -3.58 -22.39 -8.66
N HIS A 74 -3.98 -22.28 -9.93
CA HIS A 74 -3.11 -22.58 -11.04
C HIS A 74 -2.14 -21.42 -11.29
N ILE A 75 -0.84 -21.69 -11.32
CA ILE A 75 0.18 -20.69 -11.60
C ILE A 75 0.27 -20.48 -13.12
N VAL A 76 0.04 -19.26 -13.57
CA VAL A 76 0.28 -18.84 -14.95
C VAL A 76 1.73 -18.41 -15.08
N PRO A 77 2.61 -19.21 -15.69
CA PRO A 77 4.01 -18.85 -15.84
C PRO A 77 4.16 -17.53 -16.60
N MET A 78 5.06 -16.67 -16.12
CA MET A 78 5.36 -15.42 -16.80
C MET A 78 6.87 -15.24 -16.95
N GLN A 79 7.29 -14.80 -18.14
CA GLN A 79 8.67 -14.38 -18.37
C GLN A 79 8.85 -12.91 -18.05
N LYS A 80 7.87 -12.08 -18.43
CA LYS A 80 7.88 -10.64 -18.21
C LYS A 80 6.48 -10.12 -17.93
N CYS A 81 6.34 -9.28 -16.91
CA CYS A 81 5.12 -8.54 -16.61
C CYS A 81 5.34 -7.06 -16.95
N LEU A 82 4.43 -6.46 -17.69
CA LEU A 82 4.54 -5.05 -18.09
C LEU A 82 4.46 -4.07 -16.93
N LEU A 83 3.94 -4.51 -15.77
CA LEU A 83 3.77 -3.68 -14.58
C LEU A 83 5.01 -3.66 -13.67
N HIS A 84 5.96 -4.57 -13.87
CA HIS A 84 7.18 -4.67 -13.09
C HIS A 84 8.36 -4.08 -13.86
N ASP A 85 9.30 -3.50 -13.14
CA ASP A 85 10.55 -2.99 -13.71
C ASP A 85 11.51 -4.12 -14.11
N GLU A 86 12.51 -3.79 -14.90
CA GLU A 86 13.49 -4.74 -15.41
C GLU A 86 14.33 -5.37 -14.29
N GLN A 87 14.63 -4.63 -13.22
CA GLN A 87 15.40 -5.16 -12.09
C GLN A 87 14.61 -6.21 -11.31
N THR A 88 13.29 -6.04 -11.17
CA THR A 88 12.42 -7.08 -10.60
C THR A 88 12.49 -8.37 -11.43
N HIS A 89 12.48 -8.27 -12.77
CA HIS A 89 12.61 -9.42 -13.64
C HIS A 89 13.98 -10.10 -13.54
N GLN A 90 15.07 -9.32 -13.46
CA GLN A 90 16.41 -9.84 -13.26
C GLN A 90 16.53 -10.62 -11.95
N VAL A 91 15.99 -10.09 -10.85
CA VAL A 91 15.97 -10.77 -9.55
C VAL A 91 15.16 -12.07 -9.62
N LEU A 92 13.95 -12.04 -10.18
CA LEU A 92 13.10 -13.24 -10.31
C LEU A 92 13.75 -14.31 -11.18
N SER A 93 14.32 -13.94 -12.32
CA SER A 93 15.04 -14.85 -13.22
C SER A 93 16.27 -15.47 -12.54
N LYS A 94 17.03 -14.67 -11.79
CA LYS A 94 18.17 -15.20 -11.02
C LYS A 94 17.71 -16.14 -9.91
N ILE A 95 16.66 -15.82 -9.18
CA ILE A 95 16.07 -16.69 -8.15
C ILE A 95 15.62 -18.01 -8.78
N GLN A 96 14.93 -17.97 -9.93
CA GLN A 96 14.52 -19.15 -10.66
C GLN A 96 15.69 -20.07 -11.01
N SER A 97 16.78 -19.51 -11.55
CA SER A 97 17.99 -20.27 -11.89
C SER A 97 18.65 -20.90 -10.66
N LEU A 98 18.68 -20.19 -9.53
CA LEU A 98 19.21 -20.69 -8.28
C LEU A 98 18.34 -21.79 -7.68
N PHE A 99 17.01 -21.64 -7.71
CA PHE A 99 16.10 -22.67 -7.21
C PHE A 99 16.24 -23.98 -8.01
N LYS A 100 16.38 -23.89 -9.32
CA LYS A 100 16.63 -25.06 -10.17
C LYS A 100 17.98 -25.70 -9.82
N ARG A 101 19.02 -24.91 -9.66
CA ARG A 101 20.38 -25.37 -9.35
C ARG A 101 20.51 -26.03 -7.99
N TYR A 102 19.83 -25.46 -6.96
CA TYR A 102 19.84 -25.96 -5.60
C TYR A 102 18.75 -27.00 -5.33
N HIS A 103 18.00 -27.43 -6.34
CA HIS A 103 16.87 -28.35 -6.21
C HIS A 103 15.89 -27.95 -5.12
N MET A 104 15.52 -26.65 -5.10
CA MET A 104 14.61 -26.09 -4.11
C MET A 104 13.29 -26.87 -4.10
N SER A 105 12.90 -27.36 -2.91
CA SER A 105 11.60 -28.01 -2.75
C SER A 105 10.48 -26.99 -2.86
N ILE A 106 9.74 -27.00 -3.96
CA ILE A 106 8.58 -26.12 -4.16
C ILE A 106 7.37 -26.70 -3.42
N TYR A 107 6.61 -25.85 -2.73
CA TYR A 107 5.42 -26.25 -1.99
C TYR A 107 4.31 -26.68 -2.97
N ASP A 108 3.77 -27.87 -2.72
CA ASP A 108 2.62 -28.42 -3.44
C ASP A 108 1.39 -28.26 -2.57
N GLU A 109 0.44 -27.42 -2.98
CA GLU A 109 -0.76 -27.12 -2.19
C GLU A 109 -1.69 -28.33 -2.06
N GLN A 110 -1.73 -29.21 -3.06
CA GLN A 110 -2.57 -30.43 -3.00
C GLN A 110 -2.00 -31.46 -2.05
N LYS A 111 -0.68 -31.66 -2.12
CA LYS A 111 0.03 -32.63 -1.25
C LYS A 111 0.42 -32.06 0.11
N LYS A 112 0.24 -30.72 0.29
CA LYS A 112 0.58 -29.97 1.51
C LYS A 112 2.03 -30.20 1.98
N ARG A 113 2.96 -30.35 1.02
CA ARG A 113 4.38 -30.60 1.29
C ARG A 113 5.28 -29.81 0.35
N GLY A 114 6.51 -29.54 0.79
CA GLY A 114 7.48 -28.72 0.12
C GLY A 114 7.87 -27.52 0.98
N PHE A 115 8.89 -26.79 0.56
CA PHE A 115 9.45 -25.68 1.35
C PHE A 115 8.95 -24.33 0.87
N LEU A 116 9.23 -23.97 -0.39
CA LEU A 116 8.98 -22.62 -0.93
C LEU A 116 7.53 -22.46 -1.38
N LYS A 117 6.82 -21.48 -0.81
CA LYS A 117 5.47 -21.09 -1.21
C LYS A 117 5.46 -19.93 -2.17
N HIS A 118 6.11 -18.82 -1.79
CA HIS A 118 6.10 -17.59 -2.56
C HIS A 118 7.46 -16.89 -2.49
N VAL A 119 7.66 -15.99 -3.44
CA VAL A 119 8.71 -14.97 -3.39
C VAL A 119 8.03 -13.62 -3.48
N LEU A 120 8.30 -12.75 -2.50
CA LEU A 120 7.90 -11.35 -2.53
C LEU A 120 9.14 -10.50 -2.80
N ILE A 121 9.01 -9.56 -3.74
CA ILE A 121 10.03 -8.54 -4.01
C ILE A 121 9.45 -7.18 -3.71
N ARG A 122 10.21 -6.34 -3.04
CA ARG A 122 9.94 -4.92 -2.85
C ARG A 122 11.08 -4.11 -3.41
N ARG A 123 10.72 -3.09 -4.16
CA ARG A 123 11.66 -2.15 -4.75
C ARG A 123 11.52 -0.80 -4.08
N ALA A 124 12.62 -0.22 -3.66
CA ALA A 124 12.74 1.18 -3.32
C ALA A 124 13.08 1.94 -4.60
N VAL A 125 12.18 2.80 -5.05
CA VAL A 125 12.26 3.44 -6.37
C VAL A 125 13.39 4.48 -6.40
N GLU A 126 13.43 5.37 -5.40
CA GLU A 126 14.39 6.46 -5.33
C GLU A 126 15.80 6.00 -4.91
N THR A 127 15.88 5.03 -4.00
CA THR A 127 17.18 4.58 -3.48
C THR A 127 17.72 3.36 -4.22
N ASN A 128 16.97 2.83 -5.17
CA ASN A 128 17.34 1.66 -5.97
C ASN A 128 17.67 0.41 -5.15
N GLN A 129 17.05 0.24 -3.97
CA GLN A 129 17.25 -0.92 -3.12
C GLN A 129 16.16 -1.97 -3.39
N THR A 130 16.51 -3.24 -3.21
CA THR A 130 15.55 -4.36 -3.33
C THR A 130 15.58 -5.23 -2.08
N LEU A 131 14.40 -5.51 -1.54
CA LEU A 131 14.16 -6.52 -0.53
C LEU A 131 13.54 -7.75 -1.19
N VAL A 132 14.16 -8.91 -0.96
CA VAL A 132 13.65 -10.22 -1.36
C VAL A 132 13.14 -10.95 -0.12
N VAL A 133 11.88 -11.40 -0.16
CA VAL A 133 11.30 -12.23 0.90
C VAL A 133 10.96 -13.59 0.34
N LEU A 134 11.63 -14.62 0.84
CA LEU A 134 11.30 -16.01 0.55
C LEU A 134 10.26 -16.49 1.56
N VAL A 135 9.13 -16.97 1.10
CA VAL A 135 8.07 -17.49 1.98
C VAL A 135 8.17 -19.01 2.00
N GLY A 136 8.64 -19.55 3.10
CA GLY A 136 8.86 -20.97 3.29
C GLY A 136 7.99 -21.59 4.39
N THR A 137 7.88 -22.91 4.38
CA THR A 137 7.15 -23.67 5.42
C THR A 137 7.98 -23.95 6.66
N ASP A 138 9.31 -23.74 6.61
CA ASP A 138 10.26 -24.04 7.69
C ASP A 138 11.31 -22.94 7.85
N SER A 139 11.94 -22.88 9.01
CA SER A 139 13.09 -22.02 9.30
C SER A 139 14.41 -22.54 8.71
N LEU A 140 14.46 -23.81 8.34
CA LEU A 140 15.64 -24.48 7.80
C LEU A 140 15.68 -24.35 6.27
N PHE A 141 16.53 -23.44 5.80
CA PHE A 141 16.88 -23.33 4.38
C PHE A 141 18.33 -23.77 4.19
N LYS A 142 18.53 -25.05 3.82
CA LYS A 142 19.87 -25.60 3.53
C LYS A 142 20.49 -24.86 2.34
N GLY A 143 21.76 -24.41 2.48
CA GLY A 143 22.46 -23.65 1.43
C GLY A 143 22.05 -22.18 1.31
N SER A 144 21.29 -21.63 2.26
CA SER A 144 20.84 -20.23 2.26
C SER A 144 22.00 -19.23 2.12
N LYS A 145 23.16 -19.49 2.74
CA LYS A 145 24.34 -18.60 2.65
C LYS A 145 24.83 -18.47 1.20
N ASN A 146 25.03 -19.59 0.51
CA ASN A 146 25.49 -19.59 -0.88
C ASN A 146 24.44 -19.01 -1.81
N PHE A 147 23.15 -19.33 -1.61
CA PHE A 147 22.05 -18.73 -2.34
C PHE A 147 22.05 -17.20 -2.24
N CYS A 148 22.17 -16.67 -1.01
CA CYS A 148 22.22 -15.21 -0.81
C CYS A 148 23.44 -14.58 -1.47
N GLN A 149 24.62 -15.17 -1.32
CA GLN A 149 25.86 -14.66 -1.95
C GLN A 149 25.77 -14.61 -3.48
N GLU A 150 25.25 -15.66 -4.10
CA GLU A 150 25.09 -15.71 -5.56
C GLU A 150 24.01 -14.75 -6.06
N LEU A 151 22.92 -14.60 -5.33
CA LEU A 151 21.85 -13.67 -5.69
C LEU A 151 22.36 -12.22 -5.61
N VAL A 152 22.98 -11.83 -4.53
CA VAL A 152 23.51 -10.48 -4.33
C VAL A 152 24.65 -10.16 -5.31
N LYS A 153 25.53 -11.12 -5.58
CA LYS A 153 26.58 -10.96 -6.61
C LYS A 153 26.00 -10.67 -8.01
N ALA A 154 24.92 -11.35 -8.36
CA ALA A 154 24.25 -11.17 -9.66
C ALA A 154 23.34 -9.94 -9.71
N CYS A 155 22.76 -9.54 -8.57
CA CYS A 155 21.84 -8.43 -8.44
C CYS A 155 22.28 -7.52 -7.28
N PRO A 156 23.27 -6.62 -7.49
CA PRO A 156 23.88 -5.81 -6.41
C PRO A 156 22.89 -4.85 -5.72
N HIS A 157 21.76 -4.52 -6.37
CA HIS A 157 20.68 -3.73 -5.78
C HIS A 157 19.85 -4.50 -4.73
N VAL A 158 20.03 -5.81 -4.59
CA VAL A 158 19.43 -6.60 -3.51
C VAL A 158 20.19 -6.31 -2.20
N GLN A 159 19.58 -5.49 -1.35
CA GLN A 159 20.16 -5.05 -0.08
C GLN A 159 19.73 -5.89 1.11
N SER A 160 18.65 -6.65 0.97
CA SER A 160 18.18 -7.52 2.04
C SER A 160 17.44 -8.75 1.53
N ILE A 161 17.63 -9.88 2.21
CA ILE A 161 16.94 -11.14 1.94
C ILE A 161 16.39 -11.67 3.26
N VAL A 162 15.10 -11.93 3.31
CA VAL A 162 14.37 -12.42 4.48
C VAL A 162 13.70 -13.76 4.16
N LEU A 163 13.74 -14.69 5.09
CA LEU A 163 12.91 -15.88 5.09
C LEU A 163 11.71 -15.64 6.01
N ASN A 164 10.53 -15.57 5.45
CA ASN A 164 9.27 -15.56 6.19
C ASN A 164 8.77 -17.00 6.34
N ILE A 165 8.51 -17.43 7.58
CA ILE A 165 8.18 -18.82 7.91
C ILE A 165 6.67 -18.94 8.05
N ASN A 166 5.99 -19.37 6.98
CA ASN A 166 4.54 -19.49 6.95
C ASN A 166 4.06 -20.94 6.79
N LYS A 167 3.75 -21.57 7.91
CA LYS A 167 3.18 -22.93 7.97
C LYS A 167 1.66 -22.98 7.72
N ARG A 168 0.99 -21.81 7.67
CA ARG A 168 -0.48 -21.73 7.54
C ARG A 168 -0.91 -22.18 6.16
N GLN A 169 -2.08 -22.82 6.08
CA GLN A 169 -2.76 -23.21 4.84
C GLN A 169 -3.89 -22.22 4.53
N THR A 170 -3.56 -20.95 4.43
CA THR A 170 -4.51 -19.84 4.19
C THR A 170 -3.99 -18.97 3.06
N SER A 171 -4.83 -18.08 2.54
CA SER A 171 -4.46 -17.08 1.54
C SER A 171 -3.50 -15.99 2.07
N ILE A 172 -3.27 -15.94 3.39
CA ILE A 172 -2.32 -14.99 4.00
C ILE A 172 -0.90 -15.42 3.65
N VAL A 173 -0.22 -14.62 2.84
CA VAL A 173 1.11 -14.95 2.31
C VAL A 173 2.20 -14.84 3.37
N LEU A 174 2.17 -13.80 4.20
CA LEU A 174 3.21 -13.56 5.21
C LEU A 174 2.72 -13.93 6.62
N SER A 175 3.61 -14.56 7.38
CA SER A 175 3.44 -14.79 8.82
C SER A 175 4.22 -13.77 9.63
N GLN A 176 4.06 -13.78 10.97
CA GLN A 176 4.84 -12.93 11.88
C GLN A 176 6.27 -13.46 12.14
N GLN A 177 6.59 -14.69 11.70
CA GLN A 177 7.90 -15.28 11.93
C GLN A 177 8.83 -15.01 10.75
N GLU A 178 9.93 -14.31 11.02
CA GLU A 178 10.93 -13.96 10.01
C GLU A 178 12.34 -14.25 10.48
N LYS A 179 13.20 -14.57 9.54
CA LYS A 179 14.64 -14.74 9.73
C LYS A 179 15.38 -13.94 8.65
N VAL A 180 16.21 -13.01 9.03
CA VAL A 180 17.08 -12.29 8.10
C VAL A 180 18.18 -13.24 7.63
N LEU A 181 18.26 -13.45 6.31
CA LEU A 181 19.27 -14.28 5.67
C LEU A 181 20.46 -13.44 5.17
N TYR A 182 20.20 -12.18 4.76
CA TYR A 182 21.21 -11.24 4.29
C TYR A 182 20.73 -9.79 4.53
N GLY A 183 21.65 -8.90 4.81
CA GLY A 183 21.39 -7.47 5.02
C GLY A 183 20.68 -7.17 6.34
N LYS A 184 19.88 -6.10 6.36
CA LYS A 184 19.23 -5.55 7.57
C LYS A 184 17.81 -6.04 7.81
N GLY A 185 17.21 -6.83 6.91
CA GLY A 185 15.81 -7.26 6.96
C GLY A 185 14.82 -6.22 6.42
N PHE A 186 15.31 -5.09 5.91
CA PHE A 186 14.51 -4.00 5.34
C PHE A 186 15.29 -3.26 4.26
N ILE A 187 14.60 -2.42 3.51
CA ILE A 187 15.14 -1.41 2.61
C ILE A 187 14.65 -0.03 3.03
N VAL A 188 15.27 1.01 2.49
CA VAL A 188 14.85 2.40 2.72
C VAL A 188 14.50 3.01 1.37
N ASP A 189 13.34 3.64 1.26
CA ASP A 189 12.97 4.44 0.09
C ASP A 189 12.74 5.90 0.47
N LYS A 190 12.70 6.79 -0.50
CA LYS A 190 12.29 8.18 -0.31
C LYS A 190 10.91 8.39 -0.91
N LEU A 191 10.07 9.16 -0.24
CA LEU A 191 8.73 9.55 -0.70
C LEU A 191 8.45 10.97 -0.17
N CYS A 192 8.05 11.88 -1.03
CA CYS A 192 7.83 13.29 -0.67
C CYS A 192 9.04 13.92 0.07
N GLY A 193 10.25 13.56 -0.33
CA GLY A 193 11.49 14.04 0.28
C GLY A 193 11.87 13.41 1.62
N LEU A 194 11.07 12.51 2.17
CA LEU A 194 11.30 11.81 3.43
C LEU A 194 11.77 10.38 3.19
N SER A 195 12.57 9.85 4.12
CA SER A 195 13.08 8.46 4.07
C SER A 195 12.18 7.53 4.86
N PHE A 196 11.80 6.38 4.26
CA PHE A 196 10.93 5.40 4.89
C PHE A 196 11.57 4.02 4.90
N LYS A 197 11.65 3.43 6.09
CA LYS A 197 12.00 2.03 6.27
C LYS A 197 10.84 1.16 5.80
N ILE A 198 11.14 0.20 4.92
CA ILE A 198 10.18 -0.73 4.33
C ILE A 198 10.63 -2.15 4.67
N SER A 199 9.90 -2.81 5.58
CA SER A 199 10.09 -4.22 5.94
C SER A 199 9.22 -5.13 5.07
N ALA A 200 9.31 -6.45 5.28
CA ALA A 200 8.46 -7.41 4.57
C ALA A 200 6.96 -7.16 4.86
N GLN A 201 6.62 -6.82 6.10
CA GLN A 201 5.24 -6.64 6.59
C GLN A 201 4.68 -5.24 6.35
N SER A 202 5.52 -4.21 6.13
CA SER A 202 5.05 -2.82 6.01
C SER A 202 4.07 -2.68 4.84
N PHE A 203 2.97 -1.96 5.05
CA PHE A 203 2.23 -1.41 3.93
C PHE A 203 3.02 -0.21 3.37
N TYR A 204 3.19 -0.17 2.07
CA TYR A 204 3.78 0.94 1.33
C TYR A 204 3.11 0.99 -0.03
N GLN A 205 2.74 2.17 -0.50
CA GLN A 205 1.99 2.34 -1.74
C GLN A 205 2.75 1.74 -2.94
N ILE A 206 2.00 1.01 -3.78
CA ILE A 206 2.59 0.19 -4.85
C ILE A 206 3.11 1.01 -6.03
N ASN A 207 2.61 2.23 -6.19
CA ASN A 207 2.93 3.15 -7.26
C ASN A 207 3.50 4.44 -6.66
N HIS A 208 4.81 4.54 -6.67
CA HIS A 208 5.56 5.64 -6.08
C HIS A 208 5.12 7.01 -6.64
N TYR A 209 5.09 7.14 -7.96
CA TYR A 209 4.81 8.42 -8.64
C TYR A 209 3.39 8.93 -8.39
N GLN A 210 2.40 8.04 -8.45
CA GLN A 210 1.02 8.40 -8.15
C GLN A 210 0.81 8.68 -6.65
N CYS A 211 1.55 7.99 -5.78
CA CYS A 211 1.51 8.23 -4.35
C CYS A 211 1.96 9.65 -3.99
N GLU A 212 3.04 10.17 -4.59
CA GLU A 212 3.51 11.54 -4.37
C GLU A 212 2.47 12.58 -4.80
N LYS A 213 1.85 12.39 -5.98
CA LYS A 213 0.78 13.26 -6.46
C LYS A 213 -0.44 13.24 -5.54
N LEU A 214 -0.83 12.05 -5.07
CA LEU A 214 -1.94 11.88 -4.14
C LEU A 214 -1.66 12.58 -2.80
N TYR A 215 -0.46 12.41 -2.24
CA TYR A 215 -0.09 13.04 -0.96
C TYR A 215 0.05 14.55 -1.08
N ALA A 216 0.54 15.06 -2.21
CA ALA A 216 0.53 16.51 -2.50
C ALA A 216 -0.90 17.07 -2.52
N LYS A 217 -1.86 16.32 -3.10
CA LYS A 217 -3.28 16.72 -3.09
C LYS A 217 -3.87 16.66 -1.67
N VAL A 218 -3.56 15.65 -0.87
CA VAL A 218 -3.98 15.59 0.54
C VAL A 218 -3.50 16.82 1.30
N ALA A 219 -2.24 17.20 1.15
CA ALA A 219 -1.68 18.41 1.78
C ALA A 219 -2.35 19.69 1.31
N GLU A 220 -2.62 19.81 -0.01
CA GLU A 220 -3.34 20.94 -0.61
C GLU A 220 -4.76 21.08 -0.04
N LEU A 221 -5.51 19.96 0.04
CA LEU A 221 -6.90 19.94 0.51
C LEU A 221 -7.02 20.17 2.01
N LEU A 222 -6.04 19.69 2.76
CA LEU A 222 -5.99 19.87 4.23
C LEU A 222 -5.87 21.37 4.59
N LYS A 223 -5.18 22.17 3.77
CA LYS A 223 -4.89 23.59 4.03
C LYS A 223 -4.34 23.81 5.43
N ALA A 224 -3.41 22.93 5.82
CA ALA A 224 -2.84 22.89 7.16
C ALA A 224 -2.17 24.22 7.52
N GLN A 225 -2.28 24.59 8.81
CA GLN A 225 -1.67 25.78 9.38
C GLN A 225 -0.80 25.39 10.58
N GLU A 226 0.25 26.18 10.86
CA GLU A 226 1.27 25.90 11.89
C GLU A 226 0.72 25.76 13.32
N ASN A 227 -0.47 26.26 13.60
CA ASN A 227 -1.12 26.15 14.92
C ASN A 227 -2.05 24.95 15.05
N GLN A 228 -2.27 24.17 13.99
CA GLN A 228 -3.26 23.10 13.94
C GLN A 228 -2.72 21.75 14.43
N ILE A 229 -3.62 20.97 15.02
CA ILE A 229 -3.41 19.56 15.38
C ILE A 229 -4.18 18.69 14.38
N VAL A 230 -3.44 17.80 13.70
CA VAL A 230 -3.99 16.89 12.68
C VAL A 230 -3.96 15.47 13.20
N LEU A 231 -5.09 14.77 13.09
CA LEU A 231 -5.20 13.34 13.38
C LEU A 231 -5.09 12.55 12.06
N ASP A 232 -4.05 11.73 11.92
CA ASP A 232 -3.84 10.80 10.80
C ASP A 232 -4.28 9.40 11.23
N THR A 233 -5.50 9.02 10.86
CA THR A 233 -6.07 7.72 11.17
C THR A 233 -5.73 6.70 10.09
N TYR A 234 -5.48 5.45 10.50
CA TYR A 234 -4.98 4.38 9.62
C TYR A 234 -3.60 4.70 9.03
N CYS A 235 -2.73 5.33 9.84
CA CYS A 235 -1.52 6.00 9.34
C CYS A 235 -0.45 5.06 8.77
N GLY A 236 -0.57 3.74 8.93
CA GLY A 236 0.40 2.76 8.46
C GLY A 236 1.80 3.02 9.05
N ILE A 237 2.79 3.16 8.19
CA ILE A 237 4.17 3.52 8.59
C ILE A 237 4.38 5.04 8.71
N GLY A 238 3.28 5.82 8.73
CA GLY A 238 3.27 7.25 8.98
C GLY A 238 3.52 8.13 7.75
N THR A 239 3.33 7.62 6.53
CA THR A 239 3.74 8.34 5.31
C THR A 239 2.97 9.64 5.08
N ILE A 240 1.65 9.67 5.24
CA ILE A 240 0.84 10.87 5.02
C ILE A 240 1.10 11.88 6.13
N GLY A 241 0.96 11.47 7.40
CA GLY A 241 1.15 12.36 8.55
C GLY A 241 2.52 13.03 8.57
N MET A 242 3.59 12.27 8.28
CA MET A 242 4.95 12.83 8.23
C MET A 242 5.12 13.83 7.08
N SER A 243 4.49 13.59 5.91
CA SER A 243 4.63 14.51 4.75
C SER A 243 4.08 15.91 5.03
N ILE A 244 3.14 16.04 5.97
CA ILE A 244 2.53 17.31 6.35
C ILE A 244 3.06 17.87 7.67
N ALA A 245 3.85 17.11 8.43
CA ALA A 245 4.26 17.45 9.81
C ALA A 245 4.91 18.83 9.91
N LYS A 246 5.74 19.23 8.94
CA LYS A 246 6.40 20.54 8.91
C LYS A 246 5.44 21.73 8.79
N ASN A 247 4.18 21.52 8.41
CA ASN A 247 3.20 22.57 8.15
C ASN A 247 2.14 22.69 9.26
N VAL A 248 2.29 21.92 10.36
CA VAL A 248 1.31 21.86 11.45
C VAL A 248 2.00 21.90 12.81
N LYS A 249 1.25 22.24 13.86
CA LYS A 249 1.72 22.20 15.24
C LYS A 249 2.05 20.78 15.67
N GLN A 250 1.15 19.85 15.40
CA GLN A 250 1.28 18.45 15.81
C GLN A 250 0.51 17.52 14.88
N VAL A 251 1.06 16.34 14.64
CA VAL A 251 0.35 15.20 14.06
C VAL A 251 0.18 14.11 15.10
N ILE A 252 -1.02 13.51 15.13
CA ILE A 252 -1.33 12.32 15.93
C ILE A 252 -1.62 11.19 14.95
N GLY A 253 -0.73 10.19 14.88
CA GLY A 253 -0.89 9.01 14.01
C GLY A 253 -1.49 7.83 14.79
N VAL A 254 -2.45 7.13 14.18
CA VAL A 254 -3.07 5.94 14.78
C VAL A 254 -2.98 4.76 13.83
N GLU A 255 -2.39 3.66 14.31
CA GLU A 255 -2.19 2.44 13.54
C GLU A 255 -2.43 1.19 14.39
N ARG A 256 -3.30 0.31 13.89
CA ARG A 256 -3.64 -0.94 14.59
C ARG A 256 -2.54 -2.00 14.47
N ASN A 257 -1.86 -2.06 13.33
CA ASN A 257 -0.79 -3.04 13.10
C ASN A 257 0.46 -2.64 13.89
N ARG A 258 0.86 -3.49 14.84
CA ARG A 258 2.00 -3.24 15.73
C ARG A 258 3.33 -3.04 14.99
N ASP A 259 3.54 -3.76 13.89
CA ASP A 259 4.81 -3.67 13.15
C ASP A 259 4.85 -2.40 12.30
N ALA A 260 3.74 -2.00 11.67
CA ALA A 260 3.62 -0.72 10.99
C ALA A 260 3.78 0.46 11.97
N TYR A 261 3.16 0.39 13.16
CA TYR A 261 3.37 1.36 14.24
C TYR A 261 4.85 1.51 14.63
N LYS A 262 5.57 0.39 14.81
CA LYS A 262 7.02 0.44 15.12
C LYS A 262 7.83 1.05 13.96
N ASP A 263 7.47 0.73 12.73
CA ASP A 263 8.10 1.33 11.56
C ASP A 263 7.79 2.83 11.48
N ALA A 264 6.58 3.28 11.83
CA ALA A 264 6.23 4.70 11.92
C ALA A 264 7.11 5.46 12.93
N LEU A 265 7.31 4.93 14.14
CA LEU A 265 8.21 5.51 15.14
C LEU A 265 9.65 5.61 14.62
N ASN A 266 10.15 4.56 13.97
CA ASN A 266 11.49 4.55 13.39
C ASN A 266 11.62 5.56 12.24
N ASN A 267 10.60 5.70 11.42
CA ASN A 267 10.56 6.62 10.30
C ASN A 267 10.55 8.08 10.77
N ALA A 268 9.76 8.43 11.79
CA ALA A 268 9.77 9.76 12.38
C ALA A 268 11.16 10.13 12.92
N LYS A 269 11.78 9.21 13.68
CA LYS A 269 13.13 9.39 14.20
C LYS A 269 14.17 9.55 13.08
N MET A 270 14.08 8.75 12.02
CA MET A 270 15.01 8.80 10.88
C MET A 270 14.92 10.12 10.11
N ASN A 271 13.74 10.74 10.09
CA ASN A 271 13.50 12.02 9.42
C ASN A 271 13.56 13.23 10.37
N HIS A 272 13.95 13.05 11.65
CA HIS A 272 14.02 14.11 12.64
C HIS A 272 12.70 14.91 12.79
N ILE A 273 11.56 14.18 12.78
CA ILE A 273 10.23 14.75 12.96
C ILE A 273 9.81 14.56 14.40
N ASP A 274 9.82 15.64 15.18
CA ASP A 274 9.58 15.60 16.63
C ASP A 274 8.14 16.00 17.00
N ASN A 275 7.39 16.62 16.09
CA ASN A 275 6.01 17.04 16.30
C ASN A 275 4.96 16.01 15.84
N ILE A 276 5.32 14.74 15.79
CA ILE A 276 4.41 13.63 15.51
C ILE A 276 4.43 12.61 16.65
N SER A 277 3.24 12.17 17.07
CA SER A 277 3.06 11.13 18.09
C SER A 277 2.25 9.97 17.48
N PHE A 278 2.64 8.73 17.75
CA PHE A 278 1.94 7.55 17.24
C PHE A 278 1.29 6.75 18.37
N TYR A 279 0.14 6.14 18.07
CA TYR A 279 -0.61 5.26 18.96
C TYR A 279 -0.91 3.94 18.28
N ASN A 280 -0.59 2.82 18.95
CA ASN A 280 -0.91 1.48 18.45
C ASN A 280 -2.29 1.05 18.92
N GLU A 281 -3.32 1.47 18.20
CA GLU A 281 -4.71 1.24 18.57
C GLU A 281 -5.60 1.13 17.32
N ASP A 282 -6.81 0.59 17.49
CA ASP A 282 -7.85 0.65 16.47
C ASP A 282 -8.36 2.09 16.30
N ALA A 283 -8.50 2.55 15.06
CA ALA A 283 -8.85 3.95 14.77
C ALA A 283 -10.22 4.34 15.35
N THR A 284 -11.21 3.44 15.32
CA THR A 284 -12.55 3.68 15.88
C THR A 284 -12.50 3.80 17.39
N ALA A 285 -11.79 2.89 18.07
CA ALA A 285 -11.65 2.95 19.52
C ALA A 285 -10.90 4.21 19.97
N PHE A 286 -9.84 4.58 19.25
CA PHE A 286 -9.05 5.76 19.55
C PHE A 286 -9.85 7.06 19.41
N ILE A 287 -10.56 7.24 18.29
CA ILE A 287 -11.33 8.47 18.06
C ILE A 287 -12.50 8.60 19.03
N GLN A 288 -13.12 7.49 19.47
CA GLN A 288 -14.16 7.50 20.51
C GLN A 288 -13.62 7.97 21.86
N LYS A 289 -12.41 7.56 22.24
CA LYS A 289 -11.74 8.07 23.46
C LYS A 289 -11.41 9.55 23.33
N LEU A 290 -10.91 9.99 22.18
CA LEU A 290 -10.66 11.41 21.92
C LEU A 290 -11.95 12.24 22.02
N ALA A 291 -13.06 11.74 21.48
CA ALA A 291 -14.36 12.42 21.54
C ALA A 291 -14.90 12.60 22.97
N GLN A 292 -14.44 11.79 23.93
CA GLN A 292 -14.76 11.91 25.36
C GLN A 292 -13.74 12.76 26.13
N SER A 293 -12.64 13.14 25.49
CA SER A 293 -11.60 13.98 26.10
C SER A 293 -11.79 15.46 25.77
N SER A 294 -11.02 16.33 26.44
CA SER A 294 -10.97 17.76 26.11
C SER A 294 -9.96 18.08 24.97
N GLN A 295 -9.36 17.09 24.36
CA GLN A 295 -8.35 17.30 23.32
C GLN A 295 -8.99 17.81 22.03
N HIS A 296 -8.53 18.95 21.56
CA HIS A 296 -8.99 19.55 20.31
C HIS A 296 -8.25 18.96 19.13
N ILE A 297 -8.98 18.67 18.05
CA ILE A 297 -8.46 18.24 16.74
C ILE A 297 -9.00 19.18 15.68
N ASP A 298 -8.10 19.80 14.92
CA ASP A 298 -8.48 20.77 13.88
C ASP A 298 -8.88 20.08 12.57
N SER A 299 -8.15 19.05 12.20
CA SER A 299 -8.40 18.30 10.95
C SER A 299 -8.09 16.83 11.11
N ILE A 300 -8.76 16.00 10.31
CA ILE A 300 -8.55 14.54 10.24
C ILE A 300 -8.12 14.17 8.82
N ILE A 301 -7.12 13.31 8.70
CA ILE A 301 -6.80 12.53 7.50
C ILE A 301 -7.21 11.10 7.77
N MET A 302 -7.89 10.47 6.80
CA MET A 302 -8.28 9.08 6.91
C MET A 302 -8.01 8.36 5.59
N ASP A 303 -7.35 7.19 5.68
CA ASP A 303 -7.07 6.26 4.56
C ASP A 303 -7.47 4.84 5.02
N PRO A 304 -8.78 4.56 5.17
CA PRO A 304 -9.26 3.30 5.70
C PRO A 304 -9.04 2.14 4.72
N PRO A 305 -9.16 0.88 5.17
CA PRO A 305 -9.13 -0.28 4.29
C PRO A 305 -10.30 -0.28 3.30
N ARG A 306 -10.30 -1.20 2.32
CA ARG A 306 -11.34 -1.33 1.28
C ARG A 306 -12.78 -1.35 1.80
N ALA A 307 -13.01 -1.82 3.01
CA ALA A 307 -14.34 -1.82 3.63
C ALA A 307 -14.87 -0.40 3.97
N GLY A 308 -14.04 0.62 3.83
CA GLY A 308 -14.34 1.98 4.27
C GLY A 308 -14.23 2.14 5.79
N SER A 309 -14.80 3.22 6.30
CA SER A 309 -14.84 3.51 7.74
C SER A 309 -16.07 2.86 8.40
N THR A 310 -16.11 2.88 9.73
CA THR A 310 -17.28 2.44 10.50
C THR A 310 -18.18 3.63 10.81
N LYS A 311 -19.47 3.35 11.04
CA LYS A 311 -20.42 4.38 11.42
C LYS A 311 -20.04 5.00 12.77
N GLU A 312 -19.58 4.19 13.71
CA GLU A 312 -19.13 4.62 15.04
C GLU A 312 -17.93 5.57 14.96
N PHE A 313 -17.00 5.35 14.04
CA PHE A 313 -15.90 6.28 13.76
C PHE A 313 -16.45 7.63 13.28
N ILE A 314 -17.35 7.62 12.31
CA ILE A 314 -17.94 8.83 11.73
C ILE A 314 -18.78 9.58 12.77
N ASP A 315 -19.56 8.89 13.59
CA ASP A 315 -20.32 9.51 14.70
C ASP A 315 -19.38 10.21 15.71
N ALA A 316 -18.21 9.59 16.01
CA ALA A 316 -17.21 10.23 16.88
C ALA A 316 -16.57 11.46 16.23
N VAL A 317 -16.36 11.50 14.92
CA VAL A 317 -15.97 12.73 14.20
C VAL A 317 -16.98 13.84 14.40
N GLY A 318 -18.28 13.51 14.39
CA GLY A 318 -19.36 14.47 14.67
C GLY A 318 -19.32 15.07 16.08
N ILE A 319 -18.78 14.35 17.06
CA ILE A 319 -18.58 14.84 18.43
C ILE A 319 -17.32 15.73 18.52
N LEU A 320 -16.19 15.28 17.94
CA LEU A 320 -14.92 16.03 17.91
C LEU A 320 -15.01 17.33 17.11
N LYS A 321 -15.86 17.35 16.07
CA LYS A 321 -16.14 18.52 15.22
C LYS A 321 -14.90 19.15 14.59
N PRO A 322 -13.95 18.40 14.00
CA PRO A 322 -12.85 19.00 13.26
C PRO A 322 -13.38 19.90 12.13
N GLN A 323 -12.59 20.88 11.70
CA GLN A 323 -12.99 21.77 10.60
C GLN A 323 -13.04 21.02 9.28
N ASN A 324 -12.06 20.16 9.04
CA ASN A 324 -11.89 19.40 7.80
C ASN A 324 -11.63 17.92 8.06
N VAL A 325 -12.14 17.07 7.15
CA VAL A 325 -11.75 15.66 7.05
C VAL A 325 -11.30 15.40 5.62
N VAL A 326 -10.03 15.04 5.43
CA VAL A 326 -9.51 14.58 4.13
C VAL A 326 -9.61 13.07 4.09
N TYR A 327 -10.42 12.56 3.16
CA TYR A 327 -10.72 11.15 3.01
C TYR A 327 -10.06 10.60 1.74
N VAL A 328 -9.05 9.75 1.90
CA VAL A 328 -8.42 8.94 0.83
C VAL A 328 -9.09 7.57 0.81
N SER A 329 -9.42 7.05 -0.35
CA SER A 329 -10.07 5.74 -0.47
C SER A 329 -9.64 5.00 -1.73
N CYS A 330 -9.29 3.73 -1.56
CA CYS A 330 -9.03 2.80 -2.66
C CYS A 330 -10.31 2.11 -3.21
N ASP A 331 -11.47 2.39 -2.63
CA ASP A 331 -12.77 1.89 -3.08
C ASP A 331 -13.81 3.02 -3.11
N PRO A 332 -14.12 3.57 -4.30
CA PRO A 332 -15.08 4.66 -4.44
C PRO A 332 -16.49 4.33 -3.93
N SER A 333 -16.90 3.05 -3.97
CA SER A 333 -18.24 2.63 -3.54
C SER A 333 -18.42 2.76 -2.03
N THR A 334 -17.41 2.36 -1.26
CA THR A 334 -17.42 2.51 0.20
C THR A 334 -17.27 3.98 0.60
N GLN A 335 -16.45 4.76 -0.12
CA GLN A 335 -16.38 6.20 0.12
C GLN A 335 -17.72 6.89 -0.14
N ALA A 336 -18.43 6.56 -1.22
CA ALA A 336 -19.76 7.12 -1.51
C ALA A 336 -20.78 6.79 -0.41
N ARG A 337 -20.72 5.59 0.19
CA ARG A 337 -21.52 5.21 1.36
C ARG A 337 -21.17 6.09 2.56
N ASP A 338 -19.90 6.19 2.89
CA ASP A 338 -19.40 6.90 4.08
C ASP A 338 -19.68 8.41 3.98
N LEU A 339 -19.58 9.01 2.80
CA LEU A 339 -19.94 10.42 2.58
C LEU A 339 -21.40 10.70 2.93
N LYS A 340 -22.32 9.74 2.75
CA LYS A 340 -23.72 9.90 3.18
C LYS A 340 -23.84 9.94 4.70
N TRP A 341 -23.04 9.15 5.43
CA TRP A 341 -22.99 9.19 6.89
C TRP A 341 -22.38 10.51 7.38
N PHE A 342 -21.33 10.98 6.76
CA PHE A 342 -20.75 12.30 7.05
C PHE A 342 -21.75 13.44 6.83
N GLN A 343 -22.62 13.36 5.81
CA GLN A 343 -23.66 14.35 5.60
C GLN A 343 -24.66 14.40 6.76
N GLN A 344 -24.98 13.27 7.37
CA GLN A 344 -25.92 13.19 8.52
C GLN A 344 -25.36 13.88 9.77
N ILE A 345 -24.06 13.94 9.92
CA ILE A 345 -23.36 14.61 11.03
C ILE A 345 -22.88 16.03 10.69
N GLY A 346 -23.37 16.63 9.60
CA GLY A 346 -23.11 18.02 9.25
C GLY A 346 -21.86 18.28 8.42
N TYR A 347 -21.25 17.28 7.80
CA TYR A 347 -20.12 17.47 6.88
C TYR A 347 -20.54 17.34 5.44
N GLN A 348 -19.87 18.09 4.56
CA GLN A 348 -20.16 18.06 3.12
C GLN A 348 -18.88 18.08 2.29
N ALA A 349 -18.77 17.16 1.34
CA ALA A 349 -17.83 17.21 0.25
C ALA A 349 -18.48 17.92 -0.97
N LYS A 350 -17.67 18.58 -1.80
CA LYS A 350 -18.07 19.16 -3.08
C LYS A 350 -17.39 18.46 -4.24
N ASP A 351 -16.17 18.02 -4.04
CA ASP A 351 -15.26 17.52 -5.06
C ASP A 351 -14.77 16.12 -4.74
N VAL A 352 -14.53 15.32 -5.79
CA VAL A 352 -13.83 14.04 -5.75
C VAL A 352 -12.68 14.09 -6.74
N TYR A 353 -11.45 13.97 -6.25
CA TYR A 353 -10.22 13.90 -7.03
C TYR A 353 -9.84 12.44 -7.23
N LEU A 354 -9.47 12.08 -8.46
CA LEU A 354 -9.23 10.68 -8.85
C LEU A 354 -7.77 10.47 -9.24
N TYR A 355 -7.17 9.39 -8.75
CA TYR A 355 -5.78 8.99 -9.04
C TYR A 355 -5.72 7.59 -9.60
N ASP A 356 -5.02 7.41 -10.72
CA ASP A 356 -4.77 6.09 -11.27
C ASP A 356 -3.57 5.42 -10.60
N MET A 357 -3.76 5.03 -9.33
CA MET A 357 -2.75 4.29 -8.56
C MET A 357 -2.43 2.92 -9.19
N PHE A 358 -3.39 2.35 -9.93
CA PHE A 358 -3.32 1.01 -10.49
C PHE A 358 -3.64 0.99 -11.99
N PRO A 359 -2.78 1.57 -12.86
CA PRO A 359 -2.92 1.47 -14.31
C PRO A 359 -3.19 0.04 -14.78
N HIS A 360 -3.97 -0.10 -15.83
CA HIS A 360 -4.41 -1.36 -16.44
C HIS A 360 -5.35 -2.21 -15.59
N THR A 361 -5.81 -1.72 -14.45
CA THR A 361 -6.85 -2.35 -13.62
C THR A 361 -8.10 -1.47 -13.56
N GLU A 362 -9.20 -1.99 -13.05
CA GLU A 362 -10.43 -1.23 -12.82
C GLU A 362 -10.36 -0.32 -11.58
N HIS A 363 -9.36 -0.50 -10.72
CA HIS A 363 -9.23 0.24 -9.46
C HIS A 363 -8.85 1.71 -9.69
N VAL A 364 -9.39 2.57 -8.85
CA VAL A 364 -9.09 4.01 -8.81
C VAL A 364 -9.06 4.48 -7.35
N GLU A 365 -8.10 5.33 -7.03
CA GLU A 365 -8.03 6.01 -5.73
C GLU A 365 -8.80 7.32 -5.79
N CYS A 366 -9.54 7.62 -4.74
CA CYS A 366 -10.34 8.82 -4.60
C CYS A 366 -9.88 9.64 -3.40
N VAL A 367 -9.82 10.96 -3.57
CA VAL A 367 -9.58 11.90 -2.47
C VAL A 367 -10.69 12.92 -2.42
N SER A 368 -11.28 13.13 -1.26
CA SER A 368 -12.28 14.17 -1.02
C SER A 368 -11.95 14.92 0.26
N VAL A 369 -12.23 16.21 0.29
CA VAL A 369 -12.25 16.99 1.53
C VAL A 369 -13.69 17.25 1.94
N LEU A 370 -13.99 16.96 3.21
CA LEU A 370 -15.28 17.25 3.83
C LEU A 370 -15.11 18.43 4.77
N HIS A 371 -15.93 19.45 4.58
CA HIS A 371 -15.99 20.63 5.45
C HIS A 371 -17.20 20.54 6.34
N ARG A 372 -17.02 20.88 7.61
CA ARG A 372 -18.14 21.02 8.53
C ARG A 372 -18.97 22.24 8.10
N LYS A 373 -20.28 22.03 7.96
CA LYS A 373 -21.20 23.13 7.68
C LYS A 373 -21.16 24.11 8.86
N SER A 374 -20.90 25.38 8.60
CA SER A 374 -21.19 26.43 9.58
C SER A 374 -22.70 26.37 9.88
N LEU A 375 -23.04 26.26 11.14
CA LEU A 375 -24.43 26.55 11.54
C LEU A 375 -24.64 28.01 11.19
N GLU A 376 -25.31 28.28 10.06
CA GLU A 376 -25.86 29.61 9.82
C GLU A 376 -26.76 29.91 11.03
N LYS A 377 -26.40 30.97 11.78
CA LYS A 377 -27.21 31.48 12.86
C LYS A 377 -28.40 32.21 12.30
#